data_8d8b42f0682d5c746fe695b6e2a0f418
#
_entry.id   8d8b42f0682d5c746fe695b6e2a0f418
#
_cell.length_a   1.000
_cell.length_b   1.000
_cell.length_c   1.000
_cell.angle_alpha   90.00
_cell.angle_beta   90.00
_cell.angle_gamma   90.00
#
_symmetry.space_group_name_H-M   'P 1'
#
loop_
_entity.id
_entity.type
_entity.pdbx_description
1 polymer ?
#
loop_
_entity_poly.entity_id
_entity_poly.type
_entity_poly.pdbx_seq_one_letter_code
_entity_poly.pdbx_strand_id
1 'polypeptide(L)'
;MKLYYQNLFRILCGLVETALIRAFEYESAIQETWYLPGTCLMRPVPFAEQLANACTLQEDKMAQHLLLRVSGKFATSEEFYAQLERSIRSSDIAGLGTDENVYLLLNQATEENLPLLTQRMAEKGFQVTSVSLDGQHRLIAAAKKDSVNEC
;
A
#
# COMPACT_ATOMS: atom_id res chain seq x y z
N MET A 1 -1.17 50.43 9.22
CA MET A 1 -0.39 49.21 9.50
C MET A 1 -1.27 48.02 9.87
N LYS A 2 -2.22 48.13 10.78
CA LYS A 2 -3.12 47.04 11.13
C LYS A 2 -3.93 46.49 9.93
N LEU A 3 -4.36 47.35 9.04
CA LEU A 3 -5.15 46.96 7.86
C LEU A 3 -4.32 46.12 6.89
N TYR A 4 -3.04 46.42 6.72
CA TYR A 4 -2.12 45.69 5.85
C TYR A 4 -1.91 44.23 6.37
N TYR A 5 -1.64 44.06 7.63
CA TYR A 5 -1.47 42.75 8.24
C TYR A 5 -2.75 41.92 8.22
N GLN A 6 -3.90 42.53 8.42
CA GLN A 6 -5.19 41.85 8.33
C GLN A 6 -5.46 41.36 6.91
N ASN A 7 -5.16 42.15 5.90
CA ASN A 7 -5.32 41.76 4.50
C ASN A 7 -4.34 40.67 4.12
N LEU A 8 -3.08 40.76 4.54
CA LEU A 8 -2.07 39.72 4.33
C LEU A 8 -2.48 38.43 4.97
N PHE A 9 -2.94 38.45 6.21
CA PHE A 9 -3.43 37.28 6.94
C PHE A 9 -4.61 36.61 6.22
N ARG A 10 -5.55 37.42 5.73
CA ARG A 10 -6.71 36.91 4.96
C ARG A 10 -6.28 36.24 3.67
N ILE A 11 -5.34 36.80 2.93
CA ILE A 11 -4.79 36.20 1.71
C ILE A 11 -4.09 34.88 2.04
N LEU A 12 -3.28 34.82 3.07
CA LEU A 12 -2.59 33.60 3.50
C LEU A 12 -3.59 32.51 3.90
N CYS A 13 -4.63 32.84 4.65
CA CYS A 13 -5.70 31.88 4.99
C CYS A 13 -6.40 31.33 3.75
N GLY A 14 -6.69 32.18 2.78
CA GLY A 14 -7.28 31.77 1.51
C GLY A 14 -6.40 30.83 0.71
N LEU A 15 -5.09 31.08 0.68
CA LEU A 15 -4.12 30.21 0.02
C LEU A 15 -4.01 28.85 0.70
N VAL A 16 -3.97 28.82 2.02
CA VAL A 16 -3.92 27.59 2.81
C VAL A 16 -5.19 26.76 2.61
N GLU A 17 -6.34 27.41 2.66
CA GLU A 17 -7.64 26.77 2.43
C GLU A 17 -7.71 26.13 1.04
N THR A 18 -7.32 26.86 0.00
CA THR A 18 -7.26 26.36 -1.39
C THR A 18 -6.29 25.17 -1.50
N ALA A 19 -5.12 25.25 -0.87
CA ALA A 19 -4.15 24.17 -0.88
C ALA A 19 -4.68 22.90 -0.19
N LEU A 20 -5.39 23.05 0.93
CA LEU A 20 -6.01 21.93 1.65
C LEU A 20 -7.11 21.27 0.81
N ILE A 21 -7.98 22.05 0.17
CA ILE A 21 -9.04 21.51 -0.70
C ILE A 21 -8.42 20.69 -1.83
N ARG A 22 -7.40 21.22 -2.50
CA ARG A 22 -6.70 20.51 -3.57
C ARG A 22 -6.01 19.23 -3.07
N ALA A 23 -5.42 19.27 -1.89
CA ALA A 23 -4.81 18.10 -1.27
C ALA A 23 -5.84 17.00 -1.00
N PHE A 24 -7.01 17.34 -0.47
CA PHE A 24 -8.11 16.40 -0.25
C PHE A 24 -8.67 15.83 -1.54
N GLU A 25 -8.85 16.64 -2.57
CA GLU A 25 -9.31 16.18 -3.89
C GLU A 25 -8.30 15.22 -4.53
N TYR A 26 -7.02 15.52 -4.43
CA TYR A 26 -5.94 14.67 -4.91
C TYR A 26 -5.88 13.34 -4.16
N GLU A 27 -5.96 13.39 -2.84
CA GLU A 27 -5.97 12.17 -2.00
C GLU A 27 -7.18 11.29 -2.31
N SER A 28 -8.37 11.88 -2.48
CA SER A 28 -9.57 11.15 -2.85
C SER A 28 -9.44 10.49 -4.22
N ALA A 29 -8.89 11.19 -5.21
CA ALA A 29 -8.64 10.65 -6.54
C ALA A 29 -7.62 9.50 -6.51
N ILE A 30 -6.57 9.60 -5.70
CA ILE A 30 -5.61 8.51 -5.47
C ILE A 30 -6.30 7.31 -4.83
N GLN A 31 -7.10 7.51 -3.80
CA GLN A 31 -7.84 6.44 -3.13
C GLN A 31 -8.72 5.66 -4.12
N GLU A 32 -9.46 6.35 -4.96
CA GLU A 32 -10.31 5.72 -5.97
C GLU A 32 -9.53 4.97 -7.05
N THR A 33 -8.36 5.48 -7.42
CA THR A 33 -7.55 4.94 -8.52
C THR A 33 -6.63 3.80 -8.05
N TRP A 34 -6.06 3.91 -6.86
CA TRP A 34 -5.02 2.99 -6.37
C TRP A 34 -5.54 1.84 -5.53
N TYR A 35 -6.67 2.04 -4.85
CA TYR A 35 -7.23 1.05 -3.94
C TYR A 35 -8.53 0.46 -4.48
N LEU A 36 -8.80 -0.77 -4.06
CA LEU A 36 -10.11 -1.37 -4.29
C LEU A 36 -11.16 -0.66 -3.41
N PRO A 37 -12.36 -0.40 -3.93
CA PRO A 37 -13.38 0.32 -3.19
C PRO A 37 -13.68 -0.31 -1.83
N GLY A 38 -13.65 0.51 -0.77
CA GLY A 38 -13.95 0.08 0.60
C GLY A 38 -12.92 -0.85 1.23
N THR A 39 -11.72 -0.97 0.67
CA THR A 39 -10.65 -1.83 1.17
C THR A 39 -9.33 -1.08 1.34
N CYS A 40 -8.43 -1.65 2.14
CA CYS A 40 -7.05 -1.19 2.25
C CYS A 40 -6.12 -1.80 1.19
N LEU A 41 -6.66 -2.56 0.24
CA LEU A 41 -5.88 -3.27 -0.76
C LEU A 41 -5.59 -2.38 -1.96
N MET A 42 -4.31 -2.24 -2.28
CA MET A 42 -3.88 -1.62 -3.52
C MET A 42 -4.24 -2.48 -4.73
N ARG A 43 -4.61 -1.83 -5.82
CA ARG A 43 -4.80 -2.50 -7.11
C ARG A 43 -3.47 -3.05 -7.63
N PRO A 44 -3.49 -4.05 -8.53
CA PRO A 44 -2.26 -4.72 -9.00
C PRO A 44 -1.21 -3.78 -9.59
N VAL A 45 -1.60 -2.82 -10.42
CA VAL A 45 -0.66 -1.91 -11.08
C VAL A 45 0.04 -0.95 -10.09
N PRO A 46 -0.68 -0.19 -9.25
CA PRO A 46 -0.03 0.63 -8.23
C PRO A 46 0.80 -0.19 -7.24
N PHE A 47 0.34 -1.38 -6.87
CA PHE A 47 1.08 -2.27 -5.98
C PHE A 47 2.39 -2.75 -6.61
N ALA A 48 2.38 -3.05 -7.90
CA ALA A 48 3.58 -3.39 -8.66
C ALA A 48 4.63 -2.27 -8.63
N GLU A 49 4.19 -1.04 -8.74
CA GLU A 49 5.08 0.13 -8.66
C GLU A 49 5.70 0.26 -7.26
N GLN A 50 4.93 0.01 -6.22
CA GLN A 50 5.44 0.00 -4.85
C GLN A 50 6.45 -1.12 -4.63
N LEU A 51 6.20 -2.31 -5.17
CA LEU A 51 7.16 -3.41 -5.12
C LEU A 51 8.46 -3.08 -5.86
N ALA A 52 8.37 -2.45 -7.01
CA ALA A 52 9.53 -2.02 -7.78
C ALA A 52 10.39 -1.01 -6.99
N ASN A 53 9.76 -0.04 -6.36
CA ASN A 53 10.43 0.94 -5.51
C ASN A 53 11.09 0.28 -4.30
N ALA A 54 10.41 -0.65 -3.65
CA ALA A 54 10.93 -1.39 -2.51
C ALA A 54 12.15 -2.24 -2.91
N CYS A 55 12.10 -2.89 -4.06
CA CYS A 55 13.21 -3.63 -4.63
C CYS A 55 14.46 -2.74 -4.81
N THR A 56 14.28 -1.59 -5.44
CA THR A 56 15.36 -0.64 -5.66
C THR A 56 15.98 -0.16 -4.35
N LEU A 57 15.16 0.21 -3.37
CA LEU A 57 15.63 0.64 -2.06
C LEU A 57 16.39 -0.46 -1.31
N GLN A 58 15.99 -1.71 -1.47
CA GLN A 58 16.65 -2.85 -0.86
C GLN A 58 17.99 -3.17 -1.55
N GLU A 59 18.06 -3.09 -2.88
CA GLU A 59 19.28 -3.24 -3.65
C GLU A 59 20.31 -2.16 -3.29
N ASP A 60 19.86 -0.92 -3.14
CA ASP A 60 20.69 0.21 -2.72
C ASP A 60 21.02 0.20 -1.21
N LYS A 61 20.56 -0.80 -0.48
CA LYS A 61 20.72 -0.94 0.98
C LYS A 61 20.21 0.26 1.79
N MET A 62 19.23 0.97 1.25
CA MET A 62 18.61 2.12 1.92
C MET A 62 17.46 1.73 2.84
N ALA A 63 16.81 0.62 2.55
CA ALA A 63 15.71 0.11 3.36
C ALA A 63 15.62 -1.41 3.26
N GLN A 64 15.03 -2.03 4.28
CA GLN A 64 14.71 -3.44 4.31
C GLN A 64 13.21 -3.64 4.25
N HIS A 65 12.77 -4.55 3.39
CA HIS A 65 11.37 -4.89 3.18
C HIS A 65 11.18 -6.39 3.24
N LEU A 66 10.01 -6.80 3.70
CA LEU A 66 9.59 -8.19 3.72
C LEU A 66 8.27 -8.31 2.96
N LEU A 67 8.22 -9.19 1.97
CA LEU A 67 7.01 -9.48 1.21
C LEU A 67 6.40 -10.79 1.68
N LEU A 68 5.13 -10.73 2.08
CA LEU A 68 4.38 -11.87 2.56
C LEU A 68 3.14 -12.08 1.69
N ARG A 69 2.86 -13.33 1.38
CA ARG A 69 1.59 -13.74 0.82
C ARG A 69 0.65 -14.10 1.96
N VAL A 70 -0.53 -13.51 1.95
CA VAL A 70 -1.51 -13.65 3.02
C VAL A 70 -2.72 -14.42 2.51
N SER A 71 -3.13 -15.43 3.23
CA SER A 71 -4.36 -16.17 2.99
C SER A 71 -5.08 -16.40 4.33
N GLY A 72 -6.35 -16.75 4.26
CA GLY A 72 -7.12 -17.04 5.46
C GLY A 72 -8.49 -17.58 5.10
N LYS A 73 -9.08 -18.31 6.04
CA LYS A 73 -10.44 -18.82 5.92
C LYS A 73 -11.37 -17.91 6.70
N PHE A 74 -12.07 -17.04 6.00
CA PHE A 74 -13.08 -16.16 6.55
C PHE A 74 -14.44 -16.46 5.89
N ALA A 75 -15.52 -16.13 6.57
CA ALA A 75 -16.86 -16.35 6.04
C ALA A 75 -17.14 -15.53 4.79
N THR A 76 -16.62 -14.30 4.73
CA THR A 76 -16.74 -13.40 3.59
C THR A 76 -15.41 -12.71 3.29
N SER A 77 -15.26 -12.25 2.03
CA SER A 77 -14.10 -11.46 1.63
C SER A 77 -14.04 -10.12 2.40
N GLU A 78 -15.18 -9.55 2.72
CA GLU A 78 -15.26 -8.30 3.49
C GLU A 78 -14.69 -8.44 4.91
N GLU A 79 -14.99 -9.55 5.58
CA GLU A 79 -14.39 -9.87 6.88
C GLU A 79 -12.88 -10.04 6.80
N PHE A 80 -12.41 -10.71 5.77
CA PHE A 80 -10.98 -10.88 5.51
C PHE A 80 -10.29 -9.51 5.39
N TYR A 81 -10.81 -8.62 4.57
CA TYR A 81 -10.22 -7.31 4.34
C TYR A 81 -10.29 -6.41 5.58
N ALA A 82 -11.41 -6.42 6.29
CA ALA A 82 -11.57 -5.66 7.52
C ALA A 82 -10.61 -6.12 8.62
N GLN A 83 -10.44 -7.43 8.78
CA GLN A 83 -9.51 -7.99 9.75
C GLN A 83 -8.05 -7.71 9.35
N LEU A 84 -7.74 -7.77 8.06
CA LEU A 84 -6.41 -7.45 7.55
C LEU A 84 -6.06 -5.99 7.84
N GLU A 85 -6.96 -5.06 7.56
CA GLU A 85 -6.78 -3.63 7.85
C GLU A 85 -6.45 -3.36 9.32
N ARG A 86 -7.12 -4.06 10.23
CA ARG A 86 -6.86 -3.96 11.68
C ARG A 86 -5.53 -4.58 12.09
N SER A 87 -4.98 -5.46 11.28
CA SER A 87 -3.79 -6.26 11.61
C SER A 87 -2.50 -5.65 11.13
N ILE A 88 -2.54 -4.76 10.14
CA ILE A 88 -1.39 -4.11 9.54
C ILE A 88 -1.11 -2.75 10.16
N ARG A 89 0.16 -2.33 10.11
CA ARG A 89 0.57 -0.98 10.51
C ARG A 89 0.31 0.01 9.37
N SER A 90 0.23 1.30 9.71
CA SER A 90 0.07 2.37 8.71
C SER A 90 1.24 2.47 7.73
N SER A 91 2.42 1.98 8.12
CA SER A 91 3.62 1.93 7.27
C SER A 91 3.65 0.71 6.32
N ASP A 92 2.80 -0.29 6.55
CA ASP A 92 2.74 -1.49 5.74
C ASP A 92 1.74 -1.30 4.59
N ILE A 93 2.01 -1.96 3.47
CA ILE A 93 1.19 -1.87 2.27
C ILE A 93 0.60 -3.23 1.96
N ALA A 94 -0.72 -3.29 1.88
CA ALA A 94 -1.44 -4.47 1.41
C ALA A 94 -1.87 -4.27 -0.04
N GLY A 95 -1.72 -5.27 -0.88
CA GLY A 95 -2.08 -5.18 -2.29
C GLY A 95 -2.44 -6.52 -2.91
N LEU A 96 -3.08 -6.46 -4.06
CA LEU A 96 -3.37 -7.62 -4.89
C LEU A 96 -2.24 -7.86 -5.89
N GLY A 97 -1.83 -9.12 -6.02
CA GLY A 97 -0.99 -9.56 -7.13
C GLY A 97 -1.83 -9.82 -8.38
N THR A 98 -1.15 -10.02 -9.49
CA THR A 98 -1.78 -10.40 -10.77
C THR A 98 -2.38 -11.80 -10.74
N ASP A 99 -1.97 -12.63 -9.81
CA ASP A 99 -2.49 -13.96 -9.52
C ASP A 99 -3.72 -13.96 -8.59
N GLU A 100 -4.29 -12.79 -8.32
CA GLU A 100 -5.42 -12.54 -7.41
C GLU A 100 -5.13 -12.87 -5.92
N ASN A 101 -3.89 -13.14 -5.57
CA ASN A 101 -3.50 -13.34 -4.18
C ASN A 101 -3.25 -12.00 -3.48
N VAL A 102 -3.47 -11.98 -2.17
CA VAL A 102 -3.20 -10.82 -1.33
C VAL A 102 -1.77 -10.90 -0.83
N TYR A 103 -1.05 -9.79 -0.99
CA TYR A 103 0.32 -9.63 -0.54
C TYR A 103 0.43 -8.48 0.44
N LEU A 104 1.37 -8.62 1.36
CA LEU A 104 1.67 -7.63 2.38
C LEU A 104 3.15 -7.23 2.26
N LEU A 105 3.40 -5.98 1.95
CA LEU A 105 4.74 -5.41 1.93
C LEU A 105 5.02 -4.72 3.26
N LEU A 106 5.88 -5.33 4.06
CA LEU A 106 6.26 -4.81 5.36
C LEU A 106 7.48 -3.90 5.23
N ASN A 107 7.35 -2.72 5.79
CA ASN A 107 8.43 -1.74 5.84
C ASN A 107 9.32 -1.98 7.07
N GLN A 108 10.63 -1.88 6.89
CA GLN A 108 11.63 -2.07 7.95
C GLN A 108 11.47 -3.41 8.71
N ALA A 109 11.13 -4.45 8.00
CA ALA A 109 11.04 -5.80 8.53
C ALA A 109 12.13 -6.69 7.95
N THR A 110 12.67 -7.58 8.78
CA THR A 110 13.67 -8.57 8.40
C THR A 110 13.13 -9.98 8.56
N GLU A 111 13.81 -10.96 7.97
CA GLU A 111 13.45 -12.37 8.12
C GLU A 111 13.49 -12.86 9.58
N GLU A 112 14.27 -12.21 10.43
CA GLU A 112 14.31 -12.51 11.86
C GLU A 112 12.98 -12.25 12.57
N ASN A 113 12.20 -11.30 12.07
CA ASN A 113 10.87 -10.96 12.59
C ASN A 113 9.76 -11.90 12.07
N LEU A 114 10.06 -12.71 11.06
CA LEU A 114 9.08 -13.56 10.38
C LEU A 114 8.36 -14.55 11.33
N PRO A 115 9.03 -15.27 12.26
CA PRO A 115 8.34 -16.18 13.16
C PRO A 115 7.31 -15.49 14.05
N LEU A 116 7.65 -14.32 14.58
CA LEU A 116 6.76 -13.54 15.44
C LEU A 116 5.55 -12.99 14.64
N LEU A 117 5.80 -12.50 13.44
CA LEU A 117 4.75 -12.00 12.54
C LEU A 117 3.81 -13.14 12.13
N THR A 118 4.36 -14.29 11.76
CA THR A 118 3.57 -15.47 11.39
C THR A 118 2.67 -15.90 12.53
N GLN A 119 3.18 -15.93 13.75
CA GLN A 119 2.41 -16.27 14.95
C GLN A 119 1.28 -15.26 15.19
N ARG A 120 1.58 -13.98 15.15
CA ARG A 120 0.58 -12.92 15.35
C ARG A 120 -0.53 -12.97 14.31
N MET A 121 -0.17 -13.22 13.06
CA MET A 121 -1.14 -13.33 11.98
C MET A 121 -1.97 -14.60 12.09
N ALA A 122 -1.36 -15.73 12.50
CA ALA A 122 -2.07 -16.98 12.76
C ALA A 122 -3.11 -16.86 13.87
N GLU A 123 -2.82 -16.12 14.93
CA GLU A 123 -3.77 -15.82 16.01
C GLU A 123 -5.02 -15.08 15.52
N LYS A 124 -4.89 -14.31 14.45
CA LYS A 124 -5.97 -13.58 13.80
C LYS A 124 -6.67 -14.32 12.64
N GLY A 125 -6.26 -15.57 12.41
CA GLY A 125 -6.84 -16.42 11.37
C GLY A 125 -6.17 -16.36 10.00
N PHE A 126 -5.02 -15.70 9.89
CA PHE A 126 -4.27 -15.59 8.64
C PHE A 126 -3.16 -16.62 8.55
N GLN A 127 -2.94 -17.12 7.34
CA GLN A 127 -1.76 -17.89 6.98
C GLN A 127 -0.83 -17.01 6.14
N VAL A 128 0.42 -16.95 6.51
CA VAL A 128 1.41 -16.07 5.92
C VAL A 128 2.57 -16.87 5.38
N THR A 129 2.98 -16.60 4.16
CA THR A 129 4.12 -17.23 3.50
C THR A 129 5.08 -16.15 3.02
N SER A 130 6.35 -16.27 3.34
CA SER A 130 7.39 -15.39 2.84
C SER A 130 7.60 -15.60 1.33
N VAL A 131 7.69 -14.52 0.58
CA VAL A 131 7.89 -14.54 -0.87
C VAL A 131 9.09 -13.67 -1.22
N SER A 132 9.87 -14.09 -2.20
CA SER A 132 10.96 -13.26 -2.71
C SER A 132 10.41 -12.03 -3.40
N LEU A 133 10.90 -10.87 -3.02
CA LEU A 133 10.51 -9.59 -3.60
C LEU A 133 10.82 -9.54 -5.10
N ASP A 134 11.98 -10.06 -5.50
CA ASP A 134 12.40 -10.09 -6.91
C ASP A 134 11.49 -10.94 -7.80
N GLY A 135 11.05 -12.09 -7.30
CA GLY A 135 10.15 -12.99 -8.01
C GLY A 135 8.80 -12.34 -8.31
N GLN A 136 8.23 -11.65 -7.34
CA GLN A 136 6.94 -10.95 -7.50
C GLN A 136 7.06 -9.75 -8.43
N HIS A 137 8.13 -9.00 -8.37
CA HIS A 137 8.38 -7.89 -9.28
C HIS A 137 8.38 -8.34 -10.75
N ARG A 138 9.00 -9.47 -11.06
CA ARG A 138 9.04 -10.05 -12.41
C ARG A 138 7.66 -10.50 -12.90
N LEU A 139 6.89 -11.16 -12.08
CA LEU A 139 5.52 -11.60 -12.40
C LEU A 139 4.60 -10.42 -12.73
N ILE A 140 4.70 -9.37 -11.95
CA ILE A 140 3.89 -8.16 -12.11
C ILE A 140 4.33 -7.35 -13.34
N ALA A 141 5.63 -7.29 -13.61
CA ALA A 141 6.15 -6.66 -14.82
C ALA A 141 5.75 -7.39 -16.11
N ALA A 142 5.67 -8.72 -16.09
CA ALA A 142 5.19 -9.51 -17.22
C ALA A 142 3.71 -9.21 -17.54
N ALA A 143 2.85 -9.15 -16.53
CA ALA A 143 1.43 -8.81 -16.71
C ALA A 143 1.22 -7.39 -17.26
N LYS A 144 2.10 -6.45 -16.92
CA LYS A 144 2.04 -5.09 -17.47
C LYS A 144 2.36 -5.05 -18.97
N LYS A 145 3.21 -5.96 -19.46
CA LYS A 145 3.49 -6.10 -20.89
C LYS A 145 2.30 -6.68 -21.65
N ASP A 146 1.62 -7.65 -21.10
CA ASP A 146 0.47 -8.28 -21.73
C ASP A 146 -0.71 -7.32 -21.82
N SER A 147 -0.96 -6.48 -20.80
CA SER A 147 -2.02 -5.47 -20.84
C SER A 147 -1.77 -4.33 -21.84
N VAL A 148 -0.50 -4.04 -22.16
CA VAL A 148 -0.14 -3.04 -23.18
C VAL A 148 -0.26 -3.59 -24.59
N ASN A 149 -0.13 -4.90 -24.78
CA ASN A 149 -0.26 -5.56 -26.08
C ASN A 149 -1.71 -5.88 -26.48
N GLU A 150 -2.67 -5.80 -25.58
CA GLU A 150 -4.12 -5.95 -25.86
C GLU A 150 -4.78 -4.63 -26.33
N CYS A 151 -4.07 -3.56 -26.35
CA CYS A 151 -4.44 -2.30 -26.99
C CYS A 151 -3.78 -2.19 -28.37
#